data_d097f154403925152683cf50a457612c
#
_entry.id   d097f154403925152683cf50a457612c
#
_cell.length_a   1.000
_cell.length_b   1.000
_cell.length_c   1.000
_cell.angle_alpha   90.00
_cell.angle_beta   90.00
_cell.angle_gamma   90.00
#
_symmetry.space_group_name_H-M   'P 1'
#
loop_
_entity.id
_entity.type
_entity.pdbx_description
1 polymer ?
#
loop_
_entity_poly.entity_id
_entity_poly.type
_entity_poly.pdbx_seq_one_letter_code
_entity_poly.pdbx_strand_id
1 'polypeptide(L)'
;MRYRALCEDPCYAKVPGKIELDLWGRMVMTPASNYHSAIQTRLTAKLAALGGQAFVEASVLTTVGVLVADAAWASAAFMSLHGFETPYTRAPQLCIEVVSPSNSRKELNEKIAAYLEAGAEEVWLVYPQSKRCEFYAQQGQVPRSAYAVELGELFD
;
A
#
# COMPACT_ATOMS: atom_id res chain seq x y z
N MET A 1 14.99 10.17 -10.41
CA MET A 1 14.05 9.14 -10.85
C MET A 1 12.72 9.75 -11.24
N ARG A 2 12.10 9.22 -12.28
CA ARG A 2 10.86 9.77 -12.87
C ARG A 2 9.70 9.91 -11.89
N TYR A 3 9.46 8.93 -11.00
CA TYR A 3 8.34 8.98 -10.06
C TYR A 3 8.46 10.14 -9.08
N ARG A 4 9.66 10.35 -8.52
CA ARG A 4 9.91 11.47 -7.62
C ARG A 4 9.66 12.82 -8.31
N ALA A 5 10.12 12.95 -9.57
CA ALA A 5 9.88 14.16 -10.35
C ALA A 5 8.39 14.43 -10.56
N LEU A 6 7.56 13.38 -10.75
CA LEU A 6 6.11 13.51 -10.83
C LEU A 6 5.51 14.03 -9.52
N CYS A 7 5.99 13.55 -8.37
CA CYS A 7 5.51 14.02 -7.06
C CYS A 7 5.81 15.51 -6.83
N GLU A 8 6.88 16.01 -7.41
CA GLU A 8 7.34 17.40 -7.28
C GLU A 8 6.78 18.34 -8.36
N ASP A 9 6.15 17.81 -9.40
CA ASP A 9 5.64 18.59 -10.54
C ASP A 9 4.28 19.21 -10.22
N PRO A 10 4.15 20.56 -10.24
CA PRO A 10 2.88 21.25 -9.98
C PRO A 10 1.73 20.85 -10.91
N CYS A 11 2.03 20.37 -12.13
CA CYS A 11 1.01 19.93 -13.08
C CYS A 11 0.20 18.76 -12.56
N TYR A 12 0.77 17.92 -11.70
CA TYR A 12 0.11 16.75 -11.13
C TYR A 12 -0.45 16.98 -9.72
N ALA A 13 -0.22 18.14 -9.13
CA ALA A 13 -0.66 18.46 -7.76
C ALA A 13 -2.19 18.38 -7.57
N LYS A 14 -2.96 18.49 -8.65
CA LYS A 14 -4.43 18.47 -8.62
C LYS A 14 -5.04 17.22 -9.25
N VAL A 15 -4.22 16.24 -9.61
CA VAL A 15 -4.73 14.99 -10.19
C VAL A 15 -5.42 14.18 -9.09
N PRO A 16 -6.69 13.78 -9.29
CA PRO A 16 -7.41 12.99 -8.28
C PRO A 16 -6.92 11.55 -8.24
N GLY A 17 -6.90 10.98 -7.03
CA GLY A 17 -6.48 9.60 -6.81
C GLY A 17 -4.95 9.43 -6.73
N LYS A 18 -4.52 8.21 -6.50
CA LYS A 18 -3.10 7.88 -6.47
C LYS A 18 -2.55 7.68 -7.89
N ILE A 19 -1.29 8.02 -8.09
CA ILE A 19 -0.56 7.80 -9.33
C ILE A 19 0.46 6.69 -9.10
N GLU A 20 0.37 5.64 -9.92
CA GLU A 20 1.37 4.57 -10.00
C GLU A 20 2.06 4.64 -11.36
N LEU A 21 3.20 4.00 -11.51
CA LEU A 21 3.85 3.80 -12.82
C LEU A 21 3.88 2.32 -13.13
N ASP A 22 3.46 1.95 -14.34
CA ASP A 22 3.59 0.58 -14.80
C ASP A 22 5.04 0.26 -15.22
N LEU A 23 5.27 -0.98 -15.65
CA LEU A 23 6.59 -1.48 -16.06
C LEU A 23 7.23 -0.63 -17.18
N TRP A 24 6.42 -0.02 -18.03
CA TRP A 24 6.89 0.85 -19.14
C TRP A 24 6.96 2.32 -18.74
N GLY A 25 6.70 2.65 -17.49
CA GLY A 25 6.71 4.01 -16.96
C GLY A 25 5.49 4.84 -17.35
N ARG A 26 4.37 4.19 -17.72
CA ARG A 26 3.10 4.88 -17.98
C ARG A 26 2.38 5.14 -16.67
N MET A 27 1.72 6.27 -16.57
CA MET A 27 0.93 6.62 -15.39
C MET A 27 -0.35 5.81 -15.34
N VAL A 28 -0.60 5.20 -14.18
CA VAL A 28 -1.83 4.51 -13.83
C VAL A 28 -2.48 5.26 -12.69
N MET A 29 -3.69 5.75 -12.89
CA MET A 29 -4.43 6.53 -11.90
C MET A 29 -5.70 5.79 -11.51
N THR A 30 -5.98 5.73 -10.21
CA THR A 30 -7.15 5.04 -9.67
C THR A 30 -7.91 6.02 -8.76
N PRO A 31 -9.13 6.42 -9.12
CA PRO A 31 -9.94 7.23 -8.23
C PRO A 31 -10.40 6.41 -7.02
N ALA A 32 -10.48 7.05 -5.87
CA ALA A 32 -10.96 6.45 -4.63
C ALA A 32 -12.31 7.01 -4.24
N SER A 33 -13.24 6.14 -3.79
CA SER A 33 -14.49 6.56 -3.19
C SER A 33 -14.25 7.15 -1.78
N ASN A 34 -15.22 7.89 -1.25
CA ASN A 34 -15.14 8.38 0.13
C ASN A 34 -15.06 7.22 1.14
N TYR A 35 -15.73 6.12 0.88
CA TYR A 35 -15.65 4.94 1.75
C TYR A 35 -14.26 4.30 1.73
N HIS A 36 -13.65 4.18 0.54
CA HIS A 36 -12.26 3.75 0.39
C HIS A 36 -11.32 4.63 1.22
N SER A 37 -11.46 5.96 1.10
CA SER A 37 -10.65 6.91 1.86
C SER A 37 -10.86 6.81 3.36
N ALA A 38 -12.08 6.56 3.83
CA ALA A 38 -12.39 6.37 5.25
C ALA A 38 -11.72 5.09 5.79
N ILE A 39 -11.79 3.98 5.05
CA ILE A 39 -11.12 2.72 5.41
C ILE A 39 -9.60 2.94 5.48
N GLN A 40 -9.03 3.61 4.51
CA GLN A 40 -7.60 3.92 4.44
C GLN A 40 -7.16 4.73 5.68
N THR A 41 -7.92 5.72 6.08
CA THR A 41 -7.66 6.53 7.28
C THR A 41 -7.74 5.69 8.56
N ARG A 42 -8.76 4.86 8.70
CA ARG A 42 -8.94 3.98 9.86
C ARG A 42 -7.80 2.96 9.97
N LEU A 43 -7.40 2.34 8.86
CA LEU A 43 -6.24 1.45 8.80
C LEU A 43 -4.97 2.14 9.28
N THR A 44 -4.69 3.32 8.76
CA THR A 44 -3.49 4.08 9.10
C THR A 44 -3.46 4.42 10.59
N ALA A 45 -4.59 4.81 11.17
CA ALA A 45 -4.69 5.06 12.61
C ALA A 45 -4.39 3.80 13.44
N LYS A 46 -4.90 2.63 13.01
CA LYS A 46 -4.64 1.35 13.69
C LYS A 46 -3.17 0.93 13.56
N LEU A 47 -2.57 1.13 12.41
CA LEU A 47 -1.15 0.84 12.18
C LEU A 47 -0.23 1.74 13.01
N ALA A 48 -0.61 2.99 13.22
CA ALA A 48 0.15 3.93 14.05
C ALA A 48 0.30 3.46 15.49
N ALA A 49 -0.63 2.65 16.00
CA ALA A 49 -0.56 2.07 17.35
C ALA A 49 0.59 1.05 17.51
N LEU A 50 1.16 0.54 16.41
CA LEU A 50 2.33 -0.34 16.44
C LEU A 50 3.64 0.41 16.77
N GLY A 51 3.62 1.74 16.83
CA GLY A 51 4.85 2.55 16.81
C GLY A 51 5.39 2.67 15.39
N GLY A 52 6.65 3.01 15.21
CA GLY A 52 7.21 3.19 13.87
C GLY A 52 6.52 4.29 13.07
N GLN A 53 6.31 4.05 11.79
CA GLN A 53 5.68 5.01 10.89
C GLN A 53 4.58 4.36 10.08
N ALA A 54 3.36 4.87 10.21
CA ALA A 54 2.24 4.53 9.34
C ALA A 54 2.18 5.51 8.16
N PHE A 55 1.77 5.01 6.99
CA PHE A 55 1.64 5.80 5.78
C PHE A 55 0.26 5.66 5.16
N VAL A 56 -0.23 6.74 4.63
CA VAL A 56 -1.25 6.76 3.59
C VAL A 56 -0.50 6.94 2.26
N GLU A 57 -0.70 6.01 1.32
CA GLU A 57 -0.09 6.07 -0.01
C GLU A 57 1.46 6.04 0.00
N ALA A 58 2.04 4.90 0.34
CA ALA A 58 3.48 4.68 0.27
C ALA A 58 3.90 4.15 -1.10
N SER A 59 4.79 4.84 -1.79
CA SER A 59 5.31 4.44 -3.08
C SER A 59 6.49 3.48 -2.96
N VAL A 60 6.47 2.41 -3.75
CA VAL A 60 7.47 1.34 -3.73
C VAL A 60 7.88 0.97 -5.15
N LEU A 61 9.18 0.96 -5.39
CA LEU A 61 9.73 0.44 -6.65
C LEU A 61 9.66 -1.08 -6.64
N THR A 62 8.99 -1.64 -7.63
CA THR A 62 8.80 -3.08 -7.77
C THR A 62 9.20 -3.56 -9.17
N THR A 63 9.16 -4.88 -9.37
CA THR A 63 9.41 -5.49 -10.69
C THR A 63 8.34 -5.21 -11.73
N VAL A 64 7.16 -4.72 -11.30
CA VAL A 64 6.05 -4.37 -12.20
C VAL A 64 5.85 -2.85 -12.32
N GLY A 65 6.77 -2.07 -11.80
CA GLY A 65 6.74 -0.62 -11.83
C GLY A 65 6.73 0.01 -10.43
N VAL A 66 6.34 1.27 -10.32
CA VAL A 66 6.18 1.95 -9.04
C VAL A 66 4.73 1.80 -8.59
N LEU A 67 4.52 0.97 -7.59
CA LEU A 67 3.23 0.79 -6.95
C LEU A 67 3.09 1.75 -5.76
N VAL A 68 1.85 2.10 -5.45
CA VAL A 68 1.53 2.92 -4.28
C VAL A 68 0.54 2.15 -3.41
N ALA A 69 1.02 1.67 -2.26
CA ALA A 69 0.16 0.98 -1.30
C ALA A 69 -0.82 1.98 -0.67
N ASP A 70 -2.09 1.61 -0.57
CA ASP A 70 -3.12 2.49 0.03
C ASP A 70 -2.83 2.83 1.48
N ALA A 71 -2.29 1.87 2.23
CA ALA A 71 -1.74 2.06 3.57
C ALA A 71 -0.47 1.23 3.72
N ALA A 72 0.44 1.66 4.57
CA ALA A 72 1.67 0.93 4.85
C ALA A 72 2.15 1.22 6.27
N TRP A 73 3.01 0.34 6.76
CA TRP A 73 3.68 0.53 8.04
C TRP A 73 5.14 0.12 7.95
N ALA A 74 5.99 0.92 8.55
CA ALA A 74 7.42 0.69 8.65
C ALA A 74 7.90 0.80 10.09
N SER A 75 8.81 -0.10 10.48
CA SER A 75 9.43 -0.06 11.80
C SER A 75 10.36 1.14 11.96
N ALA A 76 10.69 1.49 13.20
CA ALA A 76 11.68 2.52 13.49
C ALA A 76 13.04 2.19 12.85
N ALA A 77 13.43 0.91 12.83
CA ALA A 77 14.67 0.47 12.18
C ALA A 77 14.65 0.70 10.67
N PHE A 78 13.52 0.40 10.00
CA PHE A 78 13.34 0.71 8.59
C PHE A 78 13.47 2.22 8.33
N MET A 79 12.81 3.02 9.14
CA MET A 79 12.85 4.48 9.00
C MET A 79 14.25 5.05 9.20
N SER A 80 15.04 4.47 10.11
CA SER A 80 16.45 4.87 10.31
C SER A 80 17.32 4.59 9.08
N LEU A 81 17.01 3.51 8.33
CA LEU A 81 17.78 3.13 7.14
C LEU A 81 17.33 3.87 5.88
N HIS A 82 16.03 4.06 5.70
CA HIS A 82 15.45 4.52 4.44
C HIS A 82 14.86 5.94 4.51
N GLY A 83 14.54 6.42 5.71
CA GLY A 83 13.89 7.72 5.87
C GLY A 83 12.62 7.84 5.03
N PHE A 84 12.46 8.94 4.34
CA PHE A 84 11.35 9.20 3.42
C PHE A 84 11.78 9.13 1.94
N GLU A 85 12.54 8.09 1.61
CA GLU A 85 12.92 7.80 0.23
C GLU A 85 11.67 7.69 -0.67
N THR A 86 11.69 8.25 -1.88
CA THR A 86 10.54 8.25 -2.80
C THR A 86 10.98 7.92 -4.22
N PRO A 87 10.51 6.79 -4.81
CA PRO A 87 9.84 5.69 -4.12
C PRO A 87 10.82 4.91 -3.26
N TYR A 88 10.31 4.15 -2.31
CA TYR A 88 11.15 3.21 -1.56
C TYR A 88 11.71 2.15 -2.49
N THR A 89 13.01 1.87 -2.39
CA THR A 89 13.69 0.78 -3.14
C THR A 89 13.49 -0.58 -2.45
N ARG A 90 13.15 -0.56 -1.16
CA ARG A 90 12.71 -1.71 -0.39
C ARG A 90 11.35 -1.42 0.21
N ALA A 91 10.41 -2.35 0.10
CA ALA A 91 9.07 -2.16 0.64
C ALA A 91 9.09 -2.03 2.17
N PRO A 92 8.22 -1.17 2.76
CA PRO A 92 7.89 -1.23 4.18
C PRO A 92 7.42 -2.63 4.58
N GLN A 93 7.50 -2.97 5.86
CA GLN A 93 7.11 -4.30 6.35
C GLN A 93 5.68 -4.67 6.02
N LEU A 94 4.74 -3.72 6.13
CA LEU A 94 3.35 -3.94 5.75
C LEU A 94 2.99 -3.05 4.57
N CYS A 95 2.46 -3.66 3.51
CA CYS A 95 1.85 -2.96 2.38
C CYS A 95 0.41 -3.43 2.26
N ILE A 96 -0.53 -2.50 2.20
CA ILE A 96 -1.96 -2.79 2.25
C ILE A 96 -2.66 -2.15 1.06
N GLU A 97 -3.45 -2.94 0.35
CA GLU A 97 -4.35 -2.47 -0.71
C GLU A 97 -5.80 -2.54 -0.21
N VAL A 98 -6.51 -1.45 -0.35
CA VAL A 98 -7.96 -1.40 -0.14
C VAL A 98 -8.62 -1.68 -1.47
N VAL A 99 -9.25 -2.85 -1.60
CA VAL A 99 -9.76 -3.36 -2.86
C VAL A 99 -10.96 -2.56 -3.32
N SER A 100 -10.94 -2.11 -4.58
CA SER A 100 -12.08 -1.49 -5.24
C SER A 100 -12.76 -2.47 -6.21
N PRO A 101 -14.03 -2.22 -6.60
CA PRO A 101 -14.73 -3.10 -7.54
C PRO A 101 -14.05 -3.26 -8.91
N SER A 102 -13.21 -2.30 -9.29
CA SER A 102 -12.47 -2.34 -10.55
C SER A 102 -11.22 -3.22 -10.53
N ASN A 103 -10.76 -3.66 -9.35
CA ASN A 103 -9.59 -4.52 -9.26
C ASN A 103 -9.91 -5.95 -9.67
N SER A 104 -9.14 -6.50 -10.61
CA SER A 104 -9.20 -7.92 -10.94
C SER A 104 -8.37 -8.77 -9.98
N ARG A 105 -8.71 -10.05 -9.84
CA ARG A 105 -7.91 -10.97 -9.02
C ARG A 105 -6.48 -11.10 -9.53
N LYS A 106 -6.30 -11.11 -10.84
CA LYS A 106 -4.98 -11.15 -11.47
C LYS A 106 -4.13 -9.95 -11.07
N GLU A 107 -4.70 -8.75 -11.16
CA GLU A 107 -4.03 -7.51 -10.75
C GLU A 107 -3.62 -7.53 -9.28
N LEU A 108 -4.53 -7.96 -8.39
CA LEU A 108 -4.25 -8.07 -6.96
C LEU A 108 -3.13 -9.09 -6.67
N ASN A 109 -3.14 -10.23 -7.34
CA ASN A 109 -2.10 -11.25 -7.20
C ASN A 109 -0.73 -10.73 -7.66
N GLU A 110 -0.68 -9.96 -8.75
CA GLU A 110 0.55 -9.32 -9.22
C GLU A 110 1.09 -8.32 -8.21
N LYS A 111 0.23 -7.51 -7.60
CA LYS A 111 0.62 -6.55 -6.56
C LYS A 111 1.14 -7.24 -5.30
N ILE A 112 0.46 -8.29 -4.84
CA ILE A 112 0.92 -9.09 -3.68
C ILE A 112 2.34 -9.60 -3.92
N ALA A 113 2.57 -10.27 -5.06
CA ALA A 113 3.86 -10.81 -5.41
C ALA A 113 4.94 -9.71 -5.51
N ALA A 114 4.60 -8.58 -6.12
CA ALA A 114 5.52 -7.46 -6.32
C ALA A 114 5.96 -6.83 -4.99
N TYR A 115 5.05 -6.60 -4.05
CA TYR A 115 5.39 -6.07 -2.73
C TYR A 115 6.24 -7.04 -1.91
N LEU A 116 5.90 -8.32 -1.91
CA LEU A 116 6.67 -9.35 -1.20
C LEU A 116 8.09 -9.46 -1.77
N GLU A 117 8.22 -9.46 -3.09
CA GLU A 117 9.52 -9.48 -3.77
C GLU A 117 10.35 -8.22 -3.47
N ALA A 118 9.69 -7.07 -3.34
CA ALA A 118 10.34 -5.82 -2.96
C ALA A 118 10.76 -5.78 -1.47
N GLY A 119 10.38 -6.77 -0.67
CA GLY A 119 10.84 -6.95 0.71
C GLY A 119 9.78 -6.74 1.78
N ALA A 120 8.50 -6.59 1.43
CA ALA A 120 7.43 -6.57 2.42
C ALA A 120 7.38 -7.91 3.17
N GLU A 121 7.10 -7.85 4.46
CA GLU A 121 6.90 -9.06 5.28
C GLU A 121 5.49 -9.60 5.10
N GLU A 122 4.51 -8.70 5.04
CA GLU A 122 3.12 -9.03 4.74
C GLU A 122 2.50 -8.03 3.77
N VAL A 123 1.57 -8.55 2.98
CA VAL A 123 0.66 -7.75 2.14
C VAL A 123 -0.76 -8.08 2.56
N TRP A 124 -1.55 -7.06 2.84
CA TRP A 124 -2.95 -7.25 3.18
C TRP A 124 -3.84 -6.76 2.04
N LEU A 125 -4.90 -7.50 1.77
CA LEU A 125 -6.02 -7.05 0.95
C LEU A 125 -7.22 -6.80 1.84
N VAL A 126 -7.73 -5.58 1.83
CA VAL A 126 -8.89 -5.18 2.61
C VAL A 126 -10.07 -4.99 1.66
N TYR A 127 -11.13 -5.74 1.89
CA TYR A 127 -12.34 -5.77 1.05
C TYR A 127 -13.48 -5.02 1.75
N PRO A 128 -13.72 -3.74 1.44
CA PRO A 128 -14.76 -2.95 2.10
C PRO A 128 -16.17 -3.53 1.91
N GLN A 129 -16.49 -4.01 0.70
CA GLN A 129 -17.82 -4.49 0.38
C GLN A 129 -18.20 -5.78 1.12
N SER A 130 -17.27 -6.72 1.22
CA SER A 130 -17.48 -7.98 1.95
C SER A 130 -17.04 -7.93 3.41
N LYS A 131 -16.52 -6.80 3.85
CA LYS A 131 -16.07 -6.56 5.24
C LYS A 131 -15.09 -7.62 5.73
N ARG A 132 -14.09 -7.94 4.91
CA ARG A 132 -13.08 -8.94 5.22
C ARG A 132 -11.68 -8.49 4.84
N CYS A 133 -10.68 -9.13 5.44
CA CYS A 133 -9.28 -8.94 5.13
C CYS A 133 -8.65 -10.28 4.76
N GLU A 134 -7.70 -10.23 3.84
CA GLU A 134 -6.81 -11.34 3.51
C GLU A 134 -5.37 -10.93 3.82
N PHE A 135 -4.57 -11.87 4.30
CA PHE A 135 -3.18 -11.65 4.69
C PHE A 135 -2.27 -12.58 3.89
N TYR A 136 -1.19 -12.03 3.35
CA TYR A 136 -0.22 -12.76 2.54
C TYR A 136 1.18 -12.52 3.09
N ALA A 137 1.97 -13.59 3.19
CA ALA A 137 3.38 -13.54 3.56
C ALA A 137 4.20 -14.32 2.52
N GLN A 138 5.50 -14.48 2.72
CA GLN A 138 6.36 -15.18 1.75
C GLN A 138 5.90 -16.62 1.46
N GLN A 139 5.33 -17.30 2.44
CA GLN A 139 4.79 -18.66 2.29
C GLN A 139 3.43 -18.72 1.59
N GLY A 140 2.82 -17.58 1.27
CA GLY A 140 1.50 -17.48 0.67
C GLY A 140 0.45 -16.91 1.61
N GLN A 141 -0.83 -17.16 1.33
CA GLN A 141 -1.92 -16.67 2.17
C GLN A 141 -1.86 -17.31 3.55
N VAL A 142 -2.03 -16.48 4.57
CA VAL A 142 -2.06 -16.90 5.99
C VAL A 142 -3.41 -16.51 6.61
N PRO A 143 -3.88 -17.26 7.64
CA PRO A 143 -5.22 -17.01 8.21
C PRO A 143 -5.30 -15.74 9.04
N ARG A 144 -4.18 -15.22 9.51
CA ARG A 144 -4.09 -13.99 10.31
C ARG A 144 -2.72 -13.36 10.18
N SER A 145 -2.64 -12.06 10.44
CA SER A 145 -1.37 -11.34 10.48
C SER A 145 -0.53 -11.73 11.69
N ALA A 146 0.80 -11.68 11.51
CA ALA A 146 1.75 -11.75 12.61
C ALA A 146 1.83 -10.45 13.42
N TYR A 147 1.29 -9.36 12.89
CA TYR A 147 1.25 -8.06 13.57
C TYR A 147 0.00 -7.92 14.40
N ALA A 148 0.14 -7.43 15.63
CA ALA A 148 -0.97 -7.25 16.57
C ALA A 148 -1.75 -5.97 16.26
N VAL A 149 -2.52 -6.00 15.18
CA VAL A 149 -3.40 -4.90 14.77
C VAL A 149 -4.85 -5.31 14.98
N GLU A 150 -5.57 -4.54 15.78
CA GLU A 150 -7.00 -4.77 16.01
C GLU A 150 -7.81 -4.21 14.81
N LEU A 151 -8.40 -5.11 14.04
CA LEU A 151 -9.16 -4.76 12.83
C LEU A 151 -10.67 -4.66 13.07
N GLY A 152 -11.14 -4.86 14.30
CA GLY A 152 -12.53 -4.58 14.69
C GLY A 152 -12.90 -3.13 14.37
N GLU A 153 -14.16 -2.89 14.03
CA GLU A 153 -14.67 -1.55 13.69
C GLU A 153 -14.05 -0.89 12.46
N LEU A 154 -13.23 -1.63 11.69
CA LEU A 154 -12.63 -1.08 10.47
C LEU A 154 -13.69 -0.67 9.44
N PHE A 155 -14.77 -1.44 9.34
CA PHE A 155 -15.81 -1.28 8.32
C PHE A 155 -17.09 -0.60 8.81
N ASP A 156 -17.14 -0.15 10.05
CA ASP A 156 -18.34 0.40 10.70
C ASP A 156 -18.57 1.90 10.36
#